data_4be605e5118bc5d22d8ca6bc787b915a
#
_entry.id   4be605e5118bc5d22d8ca6bc787b915a
#
_cell.length_a   1.000
_cell.length_b   1.000
_cell.length_c   1.000
_cell.angle_alpha   90.00
_cell.angle_beta   90.00
_cell.angle_gamma   90.00
#
_symmetry.space_group_name_H-M   'P 1'
#
loop_
_entity.id
_entity.type
_entity.pdbx_description
1 polymer ?
#
loop_
_entity_poly.entity_id
_entity_poly.type
_entity_poly.pdbx_seq_one_letter_code
_entity_poly.pdbx_strand_id
1 'polypeptide(L)'
;MALSWAQLMRAGSGMRVARRLGPRPEKRLELYEFETCPFCRKVREAIQALDLDVLVWPCPKRGTRHRPRAKRLGGRAQFPLLIDPNADLVLYESDAIVRHLFERYGRTRVPWPLGAGAAGTVLSMLAGAPHPGEGTFVVVNEAPDAPLELYADEGSAEARRVRARLCALEVPYVLHPMAQGGVHEAQLAQRGLHSPTLVDAAAGVEYCGADASLAHLERFRAR
;
A
#
# COMPACT_ATOMS: atom_id res chain seq x y z
N MET A 1 -3.26 17.02 -16.49
CA MET A 1 -2.37 15.86 -16.18
C MET A 1 -2.89 14.62 -16.91
N ALA A 2 -2.03 13.96 -17.69
CA ALA A 2 -2.39 12.71 -18.36
C ALA A 2 -2.53 11.58 -17.32
N LEU A 3 -3.56 10.73 -17.45
CA LEU A 3 -3.74 9.56 -16.61
C LEU A 3 -2.60 8.56 -16.86
N SER A 4 -2.06 7.97 -15.80
CA SER A 4 -1.10 6.88 -15.94
C SER A 4 -1.78 5.62 -16.51
N TRP A 5 -1.00 4.70 -17.11
CA TRP A 5 -1.51 3.43 -17.59
C TRP A 5 -2.31 2.67 -16.52
N ALA A 6 -1.79 2.63 -15.30
CA ALA A 6 -2.46 1.98 -14.17
C ALA A 6 -3.82 2.63 -13.84
N GLN A 7 -3.89 3.95 -13.88
CA GLN A 7 -5.13 4.70 -13.66
C GLN A 7 -6.18 4.42 -14.72
N LEU A 8 -5.77 4.34 -16.00
CA LEU A 8 -6.65 3.98 -17.11
C LEU A 8 -7.20 2.56 -16.94
N MET A 9 -6.34 1.58 -16.71
CA MET A 9 -6.75 0.18 -16.56
C MET A 9 -7.64 -0.06 -15.34
N ARG A 10 -7.52 0.76 -14.31
CA ARG A 10 -8.31 0.66 -13.07
C ARG A 10 -9.46 1.67 -13.00
N ALA A 11 -9.77 2.36 -14.09
CA ALA A 11 -10.83 3.37 -14.15
C ALA A 11 -10.76 4.40 -13.00
N GLY A 12 -9.54 4.80 -12.60
CA GLY A 12 -9.31 5.74 -11.49
C GLY A 12 -9.59 5.18 -10.10
N SER A 13 -9.68 3.85 -9.93
CA SER A 13 -9.88 3.22 -8.62
C SER A 13 -8.79 3.63 -7.62
N GLY A 14 -9.19 4.01 -6.41
CA GLY A 14 -8.26 4.46 -5.35
C GLY A 14 -7.68 5.87 -5.57
N MET A 15 -8.05 6.59 -6.63
CA MET A 15 -7.56 7.97 -6.85
C MET A 15 -8.26 9.02 -6.01
N ARG A 16 -9.47 8.73 -5.56
CA ARG A 16 -10.32 9.65 -4.79
C ARG A 16 -10.87 8.96 -3.56
N VAL A 17 -10.98 9.73 -2.49
CA VAL A 17 -11.64 9.29 -1.27
C VAL A 17 -13.14 9.12 -1.52
N ALA A 18 -13.72 8.08 -0.91
CA ALA A 18 -15.15 7.81 -0.98
C ALA A 18 -15.95 8.97 -0.35
N ARG A 19 -17.11 9.28 -0.95
CA ARG A 19 -17.95 10.39 -0.49
C ARG A 19 -18.41 10.30 0.96
N ARG A 20 -18.50 9.10 1.50
CA ARG A 20 -18.92 8.85 2.88
C ARG A 20 -17.98 7.85 3.50
N LEU A 21 -17.25 8.29 4.51
CA LEU A 21 -16.38 7.46 5.31
C LEU A 21 -17.11 6.99 6.56
N GLY A 22 -16.78 5.79 7.02
CA GLY A 22 -17.23 5.20 8.28
C GLY A 22 -16.35 5.61 9.46
N PRO A 23 -16.44 4.91 10.59
CA PRO A 23 -15.58 5.15 11.74
C PRO A 23 -14.12 4.89 11.38
N ARG A 24 -13.21 5.62 12.02
CA ARG A 24 -11.78 5.36 11.87
C ARG A 24 -11.36 4.22 12.79
N PRO A 25 -10.40 3.37 12.37
CA PRO A 25 -9.86 2.34 13.25
C PRO A 25 -9.12 2.97 14.43
N GLU A 26 -9.39 2.49 15.65
CA GLU A 26 -8.67 2.90 16.86
C GLU A 26 -7.26 2.33 16.90
N LYS A 27 -7.12 1.08 16.48
CA LYS A 27 -5.85 0.39 16.32
C LYS A 27 -5.53 0.29 14.84
N ARG A 28 -4.27 0.56 14.47
CA ARG A 28 -3.83 0.52 13.09
C ARG A 28 -4.01 -0.87 12.49
N LEU A 29 -4.52 -0.93 11.27
CA LEU A 29 -4.59 -2.14 10.47
C LEU A 29 -3.19 -2.56 10.04
N GLU A 30 -2.96 -3.88 9.89
CA GLU A 30 -1.70 -4.41 9.35
C GLU A 30 -1.97 -5.13 8.03
N LEU A 31 -1.17 -4.82 7.01
CA LEU A 31 -1.25 -5.44 5.70
C LEU A 31 0.08 -6.12 5.35
N TYR A 32 0.04 -7.44 5.16
CA TYR A 32 1.16 -8.22 4.62
C TYR A 32 0.95 -8.36 3.11
N GLU A 33 1.91 -7.87 2.32
CA GLU A 33 1.74 -7.78 0.88
C GLU A 33 3.08 -7.75 0.13
N PHE A 34 3.05 -7.78 -1.22
CA PHE A 34 4.19 -7.44 -2.06
C PHE A 34 3.75 -6.62 -3.29
N GLU A 35 4.60 -5.70 -3.75
CA GLU A 35 4.21 -4.65 -4.69
C GLU A 35 3.63 -5.16 -6.01
N THR A 36 4.21 -6.21 -6.61
CA THR A 36 3.76 -6.72 -7.91
C THR A 36 2.51 -7.60 -7.86
N CYS A 37 1.96 -7.85 -6.67
CA CYS A 37 0.77 -8.67 -6.50
C CYS A 37 -0.49 -7.89 -6.93
N PRO A 38 -1.24 -8.36 -7.95
CA PRO A 38 -2.45 -7.69 -8.40
C PRO A 38 -3.58 -7.73 -7.36
N PHE A 39 -3.63 -8.76 -6.54
CA PHE A 39 -4.57 -8.89 -5.43
C PHE A 39 -4.25 -7.90 -4.31
N CYS A 40 -2.95 -7.67 -4.04
CA CYS A 40 -2.49 -6.69 -3.06
C CYS A 40 -2.81 -5.27 -3.52
N ARG A 41 -2.59 -4.94 -4.81
CA ARG A 41 -2.97 -3.66 -5.40
C ARG A 41 -4.45 -3.34 -5.16
N LYS A 42 -5.34 -4.31 -5.39
CA LYS A 42 -6.78 -4.16 -5.16
C LYS A 42 -7.10 -3.74 -3.72
N VAL A 43 -6.39 -4.30 -2.74
CA VAL A 43 -6.55 -3.93 -1.34
C VAL A 43 -6.00 -2.52 -1.07
N ARG A 44 -4.84 -2.15 -1.62
CA ARG A 44 -4.29 -0.79 -1.48
C ARG A 44 -5.21 0.27 -2.08
N GLU A 45 -5.84 -0.01 -3.23
CA GLU A 45 -6.85 0.89 -3.82
C GLU A 45 -8.06 1.08 -2.91
N ALA A 46 -8.50 0.04 -2.20
CA ALA A 46 -9.57 0.17 -1.21
C ALA A 46 -9.13 0.99 0.01
N ILE A 47 -7.90 0.81 0.48
CA ILE A 47 -7.27 1.59 1.55
C ILE A 47 -7.22 3.08 1.15
N GLN A 48 -6.79 3.39 -0.06
CA GLN A 48 -6.78 4.75 -0.61
C GLN A 48 -8.19 5.35 -0.66
N ALA A 49 -9.16 4.60 -1.19
CA ALA A 49 -10.56 5.07 -1.30
C ALA A 49 -11.21 5.31 0.06
N LEU A 50 -10.76 4.65 1.11
CA LEU A 50 -11.28 4.79 2.47
C LEU A 50 -10.42 5.70 3.35
N ASP A 51 -9.34 6.27 2.83
CA ASP A 51 -8.42 7.17 3.54
C ASP A 51 -7.92 6.55 4.85
N LEU A 52 -7.45 5.30 4.81
CA LEU A 52 -7.04 4.51 5.97
C LEU A 52 -5.51 4.44 6.10
N ASP A 53 -4.99 4.83 7.25
CA ASP A 53 -3.59 4.58 7.59
C ASP A 53 -3.38 3.10 7.93
N VAL A 54 -2.41 2.47 7.26
CA VAL A 54 -2.16 1.03 7.39
C VAL A 54 -0.67 0.76 7.54
N LEU A 55 -0.31 -0.08 8.52
CA LEU A 55 1.04 -0.61 8.65
C LEU A 55 1.25 -1.72 7.63
N VAL A 56 2.15 -1.50 6.70
CA VAL A 56 2.50 -2.45 5.65
C VAL A 56 3.75 -3.24 6.05
N TRP A 57 3.64 -4.56 5.97
CA TRP A 57 4.73 -5.52 6.14
C TRP A 57 5.07 -6.12 4.78
N PRO A 58 6.13 -5.64 4.11
CA PRO A 58 6.50 -6.14 2.80
C PRO A 58 6.93 -7.60 2.82
N CYS A 59 6.38 -8.39 1.90
CA CYS A 59 6.58 -9.83 1.80
C CYS A 59 7.04 -10.24 0.38
N PRO A 60 8.19 -9.74 -0.12
CA PRO A 60 8.67 -10.10 -1.45
C PRO A 60 8.94 -11.61 -1.54
N LYS A 61 9.00 -12.16 -2.75
CA LYS A 61 9.40 -13.55 -2.95
C LYS A 61 10.81 -13.77 -2.40
N ARG A 62 11.01 -14.91 -1.72
CA ARG A 62 12.24 -15.27 -1.00
C ARG A 62 12.55 -14.38 0.21
N GLY A 63 11.65 -13.47 0.60
CA GLY A 63 11.79 -12.68 1.82
C GLY A 63 11.73 -13.56 3.06
N THR A 64 12.59 -13.27 4.02
CA THR A 64 12.72 -14.07 5.26
C THR A 64 12.29 -13.30 6.50
N ARG A 65 12.08 -12.00 6.40
CA ARG A 65 11.80 -11.12 7.54
C ARG A 65 10.32 -11.18 7.95
N HIS A 66 9.39 -10.90 7.04
CA HIS A 66 7.97 -10.77 7.38
C HIS A 66 7.11 -11.98 6.98
N ARG A 67 7.50 -12.76 5.96
CA ARG A 67 6.77 -13.97 5.56
C ARG A 67 6.59 -15.01 6.66
N PRO A 68 7.60 -15.31 7.51
CA PRO A 68 7.42 -16.24 8.64
C PRO A 68 6.39 -15.73 9.65
N ARG A 69 6.37 -14.41 9.93
CA ARG A 69 5.37 -13.81 10.82
C ARG A 69 3.97 -13.91 10.21
N ALA A 70 3.79 -13.57 8.93
CA ALA A 70 2.51 -13.71 8.23
C ALA A 70 1.99 -15.15 8.29
N LYS A 71 2.88 -16.15 8.08
CA LYS A 71 2.51 -17.57 8.18
C LYS A 71 2.09 -17.97 9.60
N ARG A 72 2.76 -17.48 10.65
CA ARG A 72 2.35 -17.76 12.04
C ARG A 72 0.98 -17.16 12.38
N LEU A 73 0.70 -15.95 11.92
CA LEU A 73 -0.55 -15.24 12.23
C LEU A 73 -1.74 -15.77 11.44
N GLY A 74 -1.55 -16.10 10.18
CA GLY A 74 -2.64 -16.51 9.29
C GLY A 74 -2.64 -17.99 8.91
N GLY A 75 -1.67 -18.79 9.38
CA GLY A 75 -1.56 -20.22 9.08
C GLY A 75 -0.91 -20.56 7.75
N ARG A 76 -0.82 -19.61 6.80
CA ARG A 76 -0.24 -19.80 5.46
C ARG A 76 0.45 -18.54 4.93
N ALA A 77 1.42 -18.71 4.02
CA ALA A 77 2.12 -17.61 3.37
C ALA A 77 1.43 -17.21 2.06
N GLN A 78 0.20 -16.70 2.16
CA GLN A 78 -0.60 -16.19 1.05
C GLN A 78 -0.79 -14.68 1.22
N PHE A 79 -0.86 -13.94 0.13
CA PHE A 79 -0.97 -12.47 0.12
C PHE A 79 -2.03 -11.99 -0.87
N PRO A 80 -2.74 -10.89 -0.54
CA PRO A 80 -2.65 -10.11 0.69
C PRO A 80 -3.17 -10.85 1.93
N LEU A 81 -2.62 -10.48 3.10
CA LEU A 81 -3.14 -10.86 4.40
C LEU A 81 -3.41 -9.58 5.19
N LEU A 82 -4.65 -9.34 5.60
CA LEU A 82 -5.04 -8.23 6.44
C LEU A 82 -5.26 -8.71 7.88
N ILE A 83 -4.73 -7.94 8.83
CA ILE A 83 -5.05 -8.07 10.25
C ILE A 83 -5.80 -6.81 10.68
N ASP A 84 -7.00 -6.98 11.19
CA ASP A 84 -7.79 -5.92 11.78
C ASP A 84 -7.95 -6.16 13.29
N PRO A 85 -7.11 -5.52 14.13
CA PRO A 85 -7.18 -5.70 15.58
C PRO A 85 -8.43 -5.06 16.21
N ASN A 86 -9.17 -4.22 15.47
CA ASN A 86 -10.41 -3.63 15.95
C ASN A 86 -11.62 -4.58 15.82
N ALA A 87 -11.44 -5.65 15.05
CA ALA A 87 -12.44 -6.69 14.83
C ALA A 87 -11.97 -8.08 15.29
N ASP A 88 -10.76 -8.18 15.85
CA ASP A 88 -10.07 -9.44 16.15
C ASP A 88 -10.06 -10.38 14.94
N LEU A 89 -9.67 -9.85 13.78
CA LEU A 89 -9.85 -10.51 12.50
C LEU A 89 -8.56 -10.65 11.72
N VAL A 90 -8.35 -11.84 11.14
CA VAL A 90 -7.28 -12.18 10.20
C VAL A 90 -7.91 -12.62 8.89
N LEU A 91 -7.70 -11.89 7.81
CA LEU A 91 -8.36 -12.10 6.53
C LEU A 91 -7.38 -12.33 5.39
N TYR A 92 -7.70 -13.34 4.60
CA TYR A 92 -7.17 -13.57 3.26
C TYR A 92 -8.19 -13.20 2.20
N GLU A 93 -7.81 -13.36 0.93
CA GLU A 93 -8.61 -13.09 -0.27
C GLU A 93 -8.97 -11.61 -0.44
N SER A 94 -8.44 -11.02 -1.50
CA SER A 94 -8.59 -9.58 -1.75
C SER A 94 -10.05 -9.11 -1.79
N ASP A 95 -10.96 -9.94 -2.30
CA ASP A 95 -12.40 -9.61 -2.34
C ASP A 95 -13.03 -9.58 -0.95
N ALA A 96 -12.66 -10.53 -0.08
CA ALA A 96 -13.12 -10.56 1.30
C ALA A 96 -12.57 -9.37 2.10
N ILE A 97 -11.28 -9.07 1.92
CA ILE A 97 -10.62 -7.91 2.55
C ILE A 97 -11.30 -6.60 2.11
N VAL A 98 -11.47 -6.39 0.81
CA VAL A 98 -12.11 -5.17 0.28
C VAL A 98 -13.53 -5.02 0.83
N ARG A 99 -14.31 -6.09 0.85
CA ARG A 99 -15.66 -6.08 1.42
C ARG A 99 -15.63 -5.68 2.89
N HIS A 100 -14.81 -6.33 3.70
CA HIS A 100 -14.64 -6.02 5.13
C HIS A 100 -14.28 -4.54 5.36
N LEU A 101 -13.30 -4.02 4.61
CA LEU A 101 -12.87 -2.62 4.73
C LEU A 101 -14.03 -1.65 4.43
N PHE A 102 -14.81 -1.89 3.37
CA PHE A 102 -15.94 -1.03 3.02
C PHE A 102 -17.14 -1.17 3.98
N GLU A 103 -17.42 -2.37 4.49
CA GLU A 103 -18.48 -2.60 5.46
C GLU A 103 -18.19 -1.94 6.80
N ARG A 104 -16.93 -2.00 7.26
CA ARG A 104 -16.56 -1.52 8.59
C ARG A 104 -16.15 -0.05 8.60
N TYR A 105 -15.36 0.40 7.61
CA TYR A 105 -14.74 1.72 7.58
C TYR A 105 -15.28 2.63 6.46
N GLY A 106 -16.13 2.11 5.59
CA GLY A 106 -16.90 2.85 4.60
C GLY A 106 -18.35 3.03 5.03
N ARG A 107 -19.08 3.87 4.31
CA ARG A 107 -20.55 4.00 4.38
C ARG A 107 -21.15 3.95 2.97
N THR A 108 -20.45 3.28 2.07
CA THR A 108 -20.82 3.12 0.67
C THR A 108 -20.61 1.68 0.25
N ARG A 109 -21.28 1.26 -0.81
CA ARG A 109 -20.99 -0.02 -1.45
C ARG A 109 -19.59 -0.01 -2.03
N VAL A 110 -18.96 -1.19 -2.15
CA VAL A 110 -17.70 -1.37 -2.86
C VAL A 110 -17.87 -0.85 -4.29
N PRO A 111 -17.11 0.18 -4.72
CA PRO A 111 -17.26 0.72 -6.06
C PRO A 111 -16.71 -0.23 -7.11
N TRP A 112 -17.26 -0.14 -8.33
CA TRP A 112 -16.62 -0.74 -9.50
C TRP A 112 -15.35 0.05 -9.85
N PRO A 113 -14.19 -0.59 -10.19
CA PRO A 113 -13.99 -2.04 -10.42
C PRO A 113 -13.52 -2.84 -9.19
N LEU A 114 -13.45 -2.26 -8.00
CA LEU A 114 -13.02 -2.98 -6.78
C LEU A 114 -13.96 -4.15 -6.46
N GLY A 115 -15.27 -3.97 -6.66
CA GLY A 115 -16.28 -4.99 -6.43
C GLY A 115 -16.47 -5.98 -7.59
N ALA A 116 -15.69 -5.90 -8.66
CA ALA A 116 -15.89 -6.68 -9.88
C ALA A 116 -15.32 -8.12 -9.83
N GLY A 117 -14.93 -8.63 -8.66
CA GLY A 117 -14.43 -10.00 -8.51
C GLY A 117 -13.24 -10.31 -9.44
N ALA A 118 -13.33 -11.40 -10.19
CA ALA A 118 -12.29 -11.83 -11.12
C ALA A 118 -11.94 -10.78 -12.19
N ALA A 119 -12.95 -10.08 -12.74
CA ALA A 119 -12.72 -9.02 -13.73
C ALA A 119 -11.89 -7.87 -13.14
N GLY A 120 -12.16 -7.46 -11.89
CA GLY A 120 -11.35 -6.47 -11.17
C GLY A 120 -9.90 -6.92 -10.96
N THR A 121 -9.68 -8.21 -10.77
CA THR A 121 -8.33 -8.78 -10.65
C THR A 121 -7.58 -8.75 -11.99
N VAL A 122 -8.23 -9.10 -13.10
CA VAL A 122 -7.64 -9.02 -14.45
C VAL A 122 -7.23 -7.58 -14.76
N LEU A 123 -8.08 -6.60 -14.50
CA LEU A 123 -7.74 -5.18 -14.63
C LEU A 123 -6.55 -4.78 -13.78
N SER A 124 -6.42 -5.34 -12.58
CA SER A 124 -5.28 -5.09 -11.69
C SER A 124 -3.97 -5.71 -12.23
N MET A 125 -4.04 -6.88 -12.87
CA MET A 125 -2.89 -7.47 -13.55
C MET A 125 -2.43 -6.61 -14.73
N LEU A 126 -3.35 -6.16 -15.58
CA LEU A 126 -3.05 -5.27 -16.71
C LEU A 126 -2.44 -3.94 -16.25
N ALA A 127 -2.90 -3.39 -15.14
CA ALA A 127 -2.34 -2.18 -14.56
C ALA A 127 -0.88 -2.33 -14.13
N GLY A 128 -0.45 -3.55 -13.80
CA GLY A 128 0.94 -3.89 -13.44
C GLY A 128 1.87 -4.17 -14.63
N ALA A 129 1.32 -4.38 -15.83
CA ALA A 129 2.06 -4.89 -16.99
C ALA A 129 3.29 -4.05 -17.42
N PRO A 130 3.29 -2.69 -17.34
CA PRO A 130 4.44 -1.88 -17.75
C PRO A 130 5.69 -2.05 -16.86
N HIS A 131 5.57 -2.67 -15.69
CA HIS A 131 6.64 -2.75 -14.70
C HIS A 131 6.77 -4.18 -14.12
N PRO A 132 7.09 -5.18 -14.94
CA PRO A 132 7.18 -6.54 -14.48
C PRO A 132 8.38 -6.71 -13.53
N GLY A 133 8.12 -7.28 -12.35
CA GLY A 133 9.18 -7.75 -11.46
C GLY A 133 9.70 -6.76 -10.41
N GLU A 134 9.47 -5.46 -10.51
CA GLU A 134 9.91 -4.48 -9.50
C GLU A 134 9.26 -4.75 -8.13
N GLY A 135 10.09 -4.91 -7.08
CA GLY A 135 9.63 -5.25 -5.74
C GLY A 135 9.10 -6.70 -5.58
N THR A 136 9.32 -7.58 -6.58
CA THR A 136 8.91 -8.99 -6.49
C THR A 136 9.82 -9.83 -5.61
N PHE A 137 11.12 -9.62 -5.70
CA PHE A 137 12.15 -10.41 -5.01
C PHE A 137 12.85 -9.59 -3.94
N VAL A 138 13.24 -10.28 -2.87
CA VAL A 138 14.04 -9.66 -1.81
C VAL A 138 15.46 -9.34 -2.32
N VAL A 139 15.98 -8.23 -1.83
CA VAL A 139 17.39 -7.82 -1.96
C VAL A 139 18.01 -7.92 -0.56
N VAL A 140 19.28 -8.36 -0.49
CA VAL A 140 20.00 -8.41 0.79
C VAL A 140 19.99 -7.02 1.43
N ASN A 141 19.58 -6.96 2.70
CA ASN A 141 19.25 -5.70 3.36
C ASN A 141 19.53 -5.72 4.86
N GLU A 142 19.69 -4.53 5.40
CA GLU A 142 19.79 -4.21 6.83
C GLU A 142 18.63 -3.29 7.21
N ALA A 143 17.41 -3.67 6.83
CA ALA A 143 16.24 -2.85 7.04
C ALA A 143 15.99 -2.58 8.53
N PRO A 144 15.50 -1.36 8.89
CA PRO A 144 15.21 -1.00 10.27
C PRO A 144 14.04 -1.84 10.82
N ASP A 145 14.02 -2.02 12.15
CA ASP A 145 12.88 -2.64 12.83
C ASP A 145 11.69 -1.69 12.97
N ALA A 146 11.98 -0.40 13.13
CA ALA A 146 10.96 0.65 13.17
C ALA A 146 10.44 0.93 11.75
N PRO A 147 9.10 1.00 11.55
CA PRO A 147 8.54 1.33 10.25
C PRO A 147 8.84 2.78 9.87
N LEU A 148 9.10 3.02 8.57
CA LEU A 148 9.08 4.34 7.98
C LEU A 148 7.64 4.82 7.77
N GLU A 149 7.44 6.10 7.41
CA GLU A 149 6.13 6.60 6.97
C GLU A 149 6.19 6.93 5.47
N LEU A 150 5.18 6.52 4.73
CA LEU A 150 5.08 6.77 3.30
C LEU A 150 3.74 7.42 2.97
N TYR A 151 3.78 8.65 2.54
CA TYR A 151 2.65 9.39 1.98
C TYR A 151 2.62 9.15 0.47
N ALA A 152 1.67 8.35 -0.01
CA ALA A 152 1.67 7.91 -1.39
C ALA A 152 0.27 7.64 -1.93
N ASP A 153 0.06 7.96 -3.21
CA ASP A 153 -1.11 7.51 -3.97
C ASP A 153 -0.81 6.20 -4.72
N GLU A 154 -1.86 5.45 -5.05
CA GLU A 154 -1.71 4.17 -5.75
C GLU A 154 -1.51 4.34 -7.27
N GLY A 155 -1.91 5.47 -7.82
CA GLY A 155 -1.88 5.73 -9.26
C GLY A 155 -0.55 6.27 -9.78
N SER A 156 0.32 6.79 -8.92
CA SER A 156 1.60 7.38 -9.29
C SER A 156 2.67 6.34 -9.61
N ALA A 157 3.34 6.50 -10.74
CA ALA A 157 4.52 5.70 -11.09
C ALA A 157 5.68 5.95 -10.12
N GLU A 158 5.84 7.17 -9.64
CA GLU A 158 6.87 7.54 -8.67
C GLU A 158 6.62 6.88 -7.31
N ALA A 159 5.41 6.97 -6.78
CA ALA A 159 5.03 6.32 -5.54
C ALA A 159 5.22 4.79 -5.63
N ARG A 160 4.92 4.20 -6.79
CA ARG A 160 5.17 2.79 -7.05
C ARG A 160 6.65 2.42 -6.97
N ARG A 161 7.55 3.22 -7.54
CA ARG A 161 9.01 2.98 -7.46
C ARG A 161 9.48 2.93 -6.01
N VAL A 162 9.00 3.84 -5.17
CA VAL A 162 9.32 3.86 -3.73
C VAL A 162 8.77 2.62 -3.02
N ARG A 163 7.48 2.26 -3.24
CA ARG A 163 6.91 1.03 -2.67
C ARG A 163 7.63 -0.22 -3.12
N ALA A 164 8.00 -0.31 -4.39
CA ALA A 164 8.76 -1.44 -4.93
C ALA A 164 10.12 -1.59 -4.24
N ARG A 165 10.81 -0.47 -3.96
CA ARG A 165 12.08 -0.48 -3.25
C ARG A 165 11.92 -0.86 -1.78
N LEU A 166 10.93 -0.29 -1.07
CA LEU A 166 10.57 -0.71 0.28
C LEU A 166 10.26 -2.21 0.34
N CYS A 167 9.52 -2.71 -0.65
CA CYS A 167 9.20 -4.13 -0.75
C CYS A 167 10.45 -5.00 -0.93
N ALA A 168 11.32 -4.67 -1.89
CA ALA A 168 12.55 -5.43 -2.14
C ALA A 168 13.49 -5.47 -0.92
N LEU A 169 13.53 -4.39 -0.15
CA LEU A 169 14.35 -4.26 1.07
C LEU A 169 13.65 -4.78 2.33
N GLU A 170 12.43 -5.33 2.25
CA GLU A 170 11.62 -5.73 3.39
C GLU A 170 11.52 -4.64 4.49
N VAL A 171 11.53 -3.36 4.10
CA VAL A 171 11.39 -2.23 5.02
C VAL A 171 9.91 -2.04 5.36
N PRO A 172 9.48 -2.19 6.63
CA PRO A 172 8.11 -1.93 7.02
C PRO A 172 7.81 -0.43 6.96
N TYR A 173 6.57 -0.08 6.62
CA TYR A 173 6.16 1.32 6.56
C TYR A 173 4.69 1.51 6.90
N VAL A 174 4.37 2.68 7.43
CA VAL A 174 2.99 3.14 7.54
C VAL A 174 2.63 3.83 6.23
N LEU A 175 1.64 3.29 5.53
CA LEU A 175 1.06 3.92 4.35
C LEU A 175 0.04 4.96 4.80
N HIS A 176 0.27 6.21 4.41
CA HIS A 176 -0.67 7.32 4.51
C HIS A 176 -1.24 7.61 3.12
N PRO A 177 -2.53 7.36 2.87
CA PRO A 177 -3.16 7.57 1.57
C PRO A 177 -3.08 9.02 1.10
N MET A 178 -2.72 9.19 -0.18
CA MET A 178 -2.69 10.50 -0.86
C MET A 178 -3.76 10.58 -1.96
N ALA A 179 -4.89 9.92 -1.74
CA ALA A 179 -6.02 10.02 -2.65
C ALA A 179 -6.65 11.42 -2.61
N GLN A 180 -7.12 11.91 -3.75
CA GLN A 180 -7.74 13.23 -3.86
C GLN A 180 -8.93 13.38 -2.91
N GLY A 181 -8.90 14.42 -2.10
CA GLY A 181 -9.88 14.71 -1.05
C GLY A 181 -9.62 14.00 0.27
N GLY A 182 -8.46 13.35 0.43
CA GLY A 182 -8.00 12.76 1.66
C GLY A 182 -7.35 13.77 2.62
N VAL A 183 -7.24 13.36 3.87
CA VAL A 183 -6.67 14.22 4.93
C VAL A 183 -5.20 14.51 4.66
N HIS A 184 -4.43 13.49 4.30
CA HIS A 184 -2.98 13.64 4.09
C HIS A 184 -2.64 14.43 2.83
N GLU A 185 -3.44 14.31 1.76
CA GLU A 185 -3.28 15.10 0.53
C GLU A 185 -3.36 16.60 0.84
N ALA A 186 -4.38 17.01 1.58
CA ALA A 186 -4.57 18.41 1.97
C ALA A 186 -3.46 18.92 2.92
N GLN A 187 -3.03 18.09 3.89
CA GLN A 187 -1.98 18.45 4.84
C GLN A 187 -0.61 18.63 4.17
N LEU A 188 -0.22 17.71 3.28
CA LEU A 188 1.05 17.81 2.57
C LEU A 188 1.06 18.98 1.57
N ALA A 189 -0.05 19.22 0.87
CA ALA A 189 -0.18 20.33 -0.05
C ALA A 189 0.05 21.69 0.65
N GLN A 190 -0.46 21.88 1.89
CA GLN A 190 -0.21 23.08 2.70
C GLN A 190 1.26 23.29 3.03
N ARG A 191 2.05 22.20 3.10
CA ARG A 191 3.50 22.23 3.35
C ARG A 191 4.32 22.29 2.07
N GLY A 192 3.71 22.34 0.89
CA GLY A 192 4.37 22.30 -0.40
C GLY A 192 4.95 20.93 -0.77
N LEU A 193 4.48 19.88 -0.11
CA LEU A 193 4.89 18.49 -0.33
C LEU A 193 3.87 17.75 -1.20
N HIS A 194 4.30 16.66 -1.84
CA HIS A 194 3.48 15.86 -2.73
C HIS A 194 3.80 14.35 -2.64
N SER A 195 2.98 13.52 -3.25
CA SER A 195 3.23 12.07 -3.37
C SER A 195 4.36 11.77 -4.40
N PRO A 196 5.30 10.85 -4.09
CA PRO A 196 5.51 10.26 -2.78
C PRO A 196 6.31 11.19 -1.84
N THR A 197 6.02 11.12 -0.55
CA THR A 197 6.87 11.68 0.50
C THR A 197 7.21 10.57 1.50
N LEU A 198 8.48 10.35 1.77
CA LEU A 198 9.01 9.34 2.70
C LEU A 198 9.54 10.04 3.96
N VAL A 199 9.13 9.57 5.14
CA VAL A 199 9.61 10.07 6.43
C VAL A 199 10.31 8.95 7.20
N ASP A 200 11.52 9.23 7.64
CA ASP A 200 12.26 8.41 8.61
C ASP A 200 12.27 9.17 9.94
N ALA A 201 11.28 8.88 10.78
CA ALA A 201 11.11 9.55 12.06
C ALA A 201 12.28 9.28 13.01
N ALA A 202 12.90 8.11 12.94
CA ALA A 202 14.06 7.76 13.76
C ALA A 202 15.30 8.60 13.41
N ALA A 203 15.45 8.94 12.13
CA ALA A 203 16.52 9.81 11.64
C ALA A 203 16.14 11.31 11.65
N GLY A 204 14.86 11.65 11.88
CA GLY A 204 14.36 13.02 11.85
C GLY A 204 14.39 13.66 10.46
N VAL A 205 14.22 12.88 9.39
CA VAL A 205 14.34 13.34 7.99
C VAL A 205 13.11 13.03 7.17
N GLU A 206 12.85 13.88 6.18
CA GLU A 206 11.73 13.80 5.26
C GLU A 206 12.22 14.01 3.81
N TYR A 207 11.75 13.18 2.90
CA TYR A 207 12.14 13.19 1.49
C TYR A 207 10.89 13.28 0.60
N CYS A 208 10.75 14.40 -0.11
CA CYS A 208 9.70 14.60 -1.10
C CYS A 208 10.18 14.18 -2.49
N GLY A 209 9.35 13.39 -3.18
CA GLY A 209 9.66 12.83 -4.49
C GLY A 209 10.37 11.48 -4.47
N ALA A 210 10.27 10.77 -5.59
CA ALA A 210 10.77 9.39 -5.67
C ALA A 210 12.29 9.30 -5.57
N ASP A 211 13.02 10.16 -6.27
CA ASP A 211 14.49 10.04 -6.37
C ASP A 211 15.17 10.30 -5.01
N ALA A 212 14.73 11.30 -4.26
CA ALA A 212 15.23 11.57 -2.91
C ALA A 212 14.87 10.40 -1.93
N SER A 213 13.65 9.89 -2.01
CA SER A 213 13.22 8.74 -1.21
C SER A 213 14.03 7.48 -1.53
N LEU A 214 14.27 7.19 -2.81
CA LEU A 214 15.06 6.04 -3.25
C LEU A 214 16.52 6.14 -2.81
N ALA A 215 17.13 7.32 -2.93
CA ALA A 215 18.49 7.55 -2.47
C ALA A 215 18.65 7.28 -0.96
N HIS A 216 17.65 7.69 -0.15
CA HIS A 216 17.64 7.37 1.28
C HIS A 216 17.50 5.86 1.53
N LEU A 217 16.65 5.16 0.79
CA LEU A 217 16.41 3.73 0.97
C LEU A 217 17.63 2.86 0.62
N GLU A 218 18.58 3.34 -0.22
CA GLU A 218 19.81 2.61 -0.52
C GLU A 218 20.69 2.39 0.73
N ARG A 219 20.55 3.20 1.78
CA ARG A 219 21.26 2.98 3.06
C ARG A 219 20.93 1.66 3.74
N PHE A 220 19.75 1.10 3.45
CA PHE A 220 19.29 -0.18 3.98
C PHE A 220 19.70 -1.39 3.14
N ARG A 221 20.40 -1.18 2.05
CA ARG A 221 20.97 -2.26 1.25
C ARG A 221 22.25 -2.75 1.92
N ALA A 222 22.33 -4.05 2.24
CA ALA A 222 23.58 -4.64 2.72
C ALA A 222 24.64 -4.56 1.61
N ARG A 223 25.88 -4.31 2.01
CA ARG A 223 27.04 -4.20 1.10
C ARG A 223 27.58 -5.57 0.70
#